data_f1b390358c1d4a64d3466499e3fa519f
#
_entry.id   f1b390358c1d4a64d3466499e3fa519f
#
_cell.length_a   1.000
_cell.length_b   1.000
_cell.length_c   1.000
_cell.angle_alpha   90.00
_cell.angle_beta   90.00
_cell.angle_gamma   90.00
#
_symmetry.space_group_name_H-M   'P 1'
#
loop_
_entity.id
_entity.type
_entity.pdbx_description
1 polymer ?
#
loop_
_entity_poly.entity_id
_entity_poly.type
_entity_poly.pdbx_seq_one_letter_code
_entity_poly.pdbx_strand_id
1 'polypeptide(L)'
;MTALDETRARCDTILHEVERAVVGKREPLELILLGILADGHVLIEDYPGLAKTLIARSFAQVTSMRFSRIQFTPDLMPGDVTGSSIFNQRTSDFEFRPGPIFANLLLADEINRAPPKTQAALLEAMQERQVTIEGRTNPLERPFIVLATQNPIEYEGTYPLPEAQLDRFVARIGVGYPSREDEWQVLARRLERQEDEIDLDAVVDGPTVVEMQRSLEQVHVSEPIGLYMVDIVAATRASQRLQVGASPRGTLALLKLARGKAVLDGRDYVTPEDVKAVAVPALAHRLTLRPELWVQRISGDQIVREALATVPTPPAEDVVRASA
;
A
#
# COMPACT_ATOMS: atom_id res chain seq x y z
N MET A 1 -26.57 8.70 10.10
CA MET A 1 -25.42 8.27 9.26
C MET A 1 -24.40 7.68 10.21
N THR A 2 -23.99 6.45 10.02
CA THR A 2 -22.98 5.80 10.88
C THR A 2 -21.59 6.30 10.52
N ALA A 3 -20.58 6.06 11.37
CA ALA A 3 -19.19 6.40 11.04
C ALA A 3 -18.70 5.66 9.78
N LEU A 4 -19.23 4.46 9.51
CA LEU A 4 -18.92 3.70 8.30
C LEU A 4 -19.57 4.32 7.06
N ASP A 5 -20.83 4.81 7.15
CA ASP A 5 -21.47 5.51 6.03
C ASP A 5 -20.72 6.79 5.64
N GLU A 6 -20.25 7.55 6.64
CA GLU A 6 -19.44 8.73 6.41
C GLU A 6 -18.08 8.38 5.77
N THR A 7 -17.42 7.34 6.27
CA THR A 7 -16.16 6.85 5.71
C THR A 7 -16.34 6.43 4.26
N ARG A 8 -17.41 5.69 3.93
CA ARG A 8 -17.73 5.30 2.55
C ARG A 8 -17.91 6.52 1.66
N ALA A 9 -18.75 7.48 2.06
CA ALA A 9 -19.00 8.67 1.25
C ALA A 9 -17.72 9.47 0.97
N ARG A 10 -16.84 9.58 1.97
CA ARG A 10 -15.52 10.21 1.83
C ARG A 10 -14.62 9.42 0.86
N CYS A 11 -14.62 8.08 0.95
CA CYS A 11 -13.85 7.22 0.03
C CYS A 11 -14.29 7.40 -1.42
N ASP A 12 -15.60 7.41 -1.68
CA ASP A 12 -16.15 7.63 -3.01
C ASP A 12 -15.75 9.00 -3.56
N THR A 13 -15.81 10.04 -2.73
CA THR A 13 -15.38 11.40 -3.12
C THR A 13 -13.88 11.46 -3.38
N ILE A 14 -13.06 10.86 -2.53
CA ILE A 14 -11.59 10.79 -2.72
C ILE A 14 -11.26 10.11 -4.06
N LEU A 15 -11.84 8.95 -4.32
CA LEU A 15 -11.57 8.21 -5.55
C LEU A 15 -12.04 8.98 -6.79
N HIS A 16 -13.23 9.59 -6.73
CA HIS A 16 -13.74 10.41 -7.82
C HIS A 16 -12.80 11.59 -8.12
N GLU A 17 -12.32 12.26 -7.09
CA GLU A 17 -11.43 13.41 -7.24
C GLU A 17 -10.06 13.00 -7.79
N VAL A 18 -9.48 11.87 -7.33
CA VAL A 18 -8.24 11.33 -7.87
C VAL A 18 -8.40 10.91 -9.34
N GLU A 19 -9.56 10.37 -9.74
CA GLU A 19 -9.85 9.98 -11.13
C GLU A 19 -9.92 11.17 -12.11
N ARG A 20 -10.04 12.40 -11.61
CA ARG A 20 -9.89 13.61 -12.45
C ARG A 20 -8.47 13.71 -13.01
N ALA A 21 -7.46 13.29 -12.22
CA ALA A 21 -6.05 13.29 -12.63
C ALA A 21 -5.61 11.98 -13.26
N VAL A 22 -6.12 10.83 -12.77
CA VAL A 22 -5.64 9.49 -13.14
C VAL A 22 -6.75 8.73 -13.86
N VAL A 23 -6.62 8.58 -15.16
CA VAL A 23 -7.66 8.01 -16.04
C VAL A 23 -7.55 6.48 -16.10
N GLY A 24 -8.68 5.78 -16.01
CA GLY A 24 -8.79 4.35 -16.32
C GLY A 24 -8.08 3.42 -15.33
N LYS A 25 -7.84 3.87 -14.08
CA LYS A 25 -7.08 3.11 -13.07
C LYS A 25 -7.87 2.87 -11.78
N ARG A 26 -9.19 2.72 -11.86
CA ARG A 26 -10.07 2.58 -10.69
C ARG A 26 -9.60 1.50 -9.74
N GLU A 27 -9.34 0.28 -10.22
CA GLU A 27 -8.94 -0.84 -9.38
C GLU A 27 -7.61 -0.59 -8.62
N PRO A 28 -6.50 -0.18 -9.26
CA PRO A 28 -5.29 0.22 -8.54
C PRO A 28 -5.50 1.36 -7.56
N LEU A 29 -6.33 2.37 -7.89
CA LEU A 29 -6.64 3.47 -6.98
C LEU A 29 -7.42 3.01 -5.75
N GLU A 30 -8.38 2.11 -5.90
CA GLU A 30 -9.09 1.48 -4.78
C GLU A 30 -8.10 0.73 -3.86
N LEU A 31 -7.20 -0.08 -4.43
CA LEU A 31 -6.20 -0.82 -3.65
C LEU A 31 -5.23 0.10 -2.88
N ILE A 32 -4.84 1.24 -3.47
CA ILE A 32 -4.04 2.24 -2.75
C ILE A 32 -4.84 2.85 -1.61
N LEU A 33 -6.10 3.24 -1.86
CA LEU A 33 -6.97 3.76 -0.80
C LEU A 33 -7.19 2.74 0.31
N LEU A 34 -7.41 1.47 -0.04
CA LEU A 34 -7.49 0.38 0.94
C LEU A 34 -6.20 0.26 1.77
N GLY A 35 -5.04 0.42 1.15
CA GLY A 35 -3.75 0.47 1.86
C GLY A 35 -3.67 1.64 2.85
N ILE A 36 -4.12 2.83 2.45
CA ILE A 36 -4.18 4.03 3.30
C ILE A 36 -5.13 3.78 4.48
N LEU A 37 -6.33 3.26 4.23
CA LEU A 37 -7.34 2.96 5.25
C LEU A 37 -6.91 1.82 6.20
N ALA A 38 -6.14 0.85 5.70
CA ALA A 38 -5.56 -0.22 6.51
C ALA A 38 -4.43 0.25 7.45
N ASP A 39 -4.09 1.56 7.42
CA ASP A 39 -2.91 2.12 8.09
C ASP A 39 -1.64 1.33 7.71
N GLY A 40 -1.53 1.00 6.43
CA GLY A 40 -0.46 0.15 5.87
C GLY A 40 0.30 0.83 4.74
N HIS A 41 1.44 0.26 4.39
CA HIS A 41 2.29 0.72 3.29
C HIS A 41 2.03 -0.13 2.05
N VAL A 42 2.12 0.46 0.86
CA VAL A 42 1.83 -0.21 -0.41
C VAL A 42 3.07 -0.24 -1.29
N LEU A 43 3.35 -1.41 -1.87
CA LEU A 43 4.38 -1.58 -2.89
C LEU A 43 3.75 -1.54 -4.28
N ILE A 44 4.20 -0.64 -5.12
CA ILE A 44 3.77 -0.53 -6.52
C ILE A 44 4.87 -1.12 -7.39
N GLU A 45 4.61 -2.30 -7.95
CA GLU A 45 5.55 -3.01 -8.81
C GLU A 45 5.11 -2.85 -10.26
N ASP A 46 5.81 -2.00 -11.02
CA ASP A 46 5.41 -1.70 -12.39
C ASP A 46 6.51 -0.99 -13.19
N TYR A 47 6.33 -0.94 -14.51
CA TYR A 47 7.22 -0.26 -15.44
C TYR A 47 7.34 1.24 -15.16
N PRO A 48 8.41 1.90 -15.59
CA PRO A 48 8.55 3.35 -15.50
C PRO A 48 7.50 4.06 -16.38
N GLY A 49 7.17 5.30 -16.03
CA GLY A 49 6.24 6.13 -16.83
C GLY A 49 4.74 5.87 -16.60
N LEU A 50 4.36 4.98 -15.69
CA LEU A 50 2.96 4.63 -15.41
C LEU A 50 2.32 5.46 -14.30
N ALA A 51 2.53 6.77 -14.32
CA ALA A 51 1.86 7.76 -13.48
C ALA A 51 1.95 7.55 -11.95
N LYS A 52 2.90 6.71 -11.45
CA LYS A 52 3.04 6.42 -9.99
C LYS A 52 3.20 7.68 -9.13
N THR A 53 4.00 8.64 -9.60
CA THR A 53 4.19 9.92 -8.91
C THR A 53 2.91 10.77 -8.93
N LEU A 54 2.19 10.79 -10.05
CA LEU A 54 0.93 11.49 -10.17
C LEU A 54 -0.11 10.91 -9.20
N ILE A 55 -0.24 9.59 -9.14
CA ILE A 55 -1.13 8.90 -8.20
C ILE A 55 -0.82 9.29 -6.76
N ALA A 56 0.44 9.21 -6.33
CA ALA A 56 0.84 9.55 -4.97
C ALA A 56 0.55 11.02 -4.63
N ARG A 57 0.86 11.96 -5.56
CA ARG A 57 0.57 13.39 -5.38
C ARG A 57 -0.94 13.66 -5.30
N SER A 58 -1.74 13.01 -6.16
CA SER A 58 -3.19 13.15 -6.14
C SER A 58 -3.80 12.70 -4.82
N PHE A 59 -3.41 11.53 -4.28
CA PHE A 59 -3.87 11.12 -2.96
C PHE A 59 -3.45 12.09 -1.86
N ALA A 60 -2.22 12.59 -1.89
CA ALA A 60 -1.75 13.56 -0.90
C ALA A 60 -2.55 14.87 -0.96
N GLN A 61 -2.86 15.36 -2.15
CA GLN A 61 -3.61 16.60 -2.36
C GLN A 61 -5.05 16.46 -1.87
N VAL A 62 -5.77 15.41 -2.30
CA VAL A 62 -7.17 15.19 -1.91
C VAL A 62 -7.36 14.86 -0.42
N THR A 63 -6.31 14.41 0.25
CA THR A 63 -6.31 14.10 1.69
C THR A 63 -5.57 15.15 2.52
N SER A 64 -5.16 16.27 1.94
CA SER A 64 -4.37 17.35 2.59
C SER A 64 -3.18 16.84 3.40
N MET A 65 -2.59 15.71 2.99
CA MET A 65 -1.43 15.11 3.64
C MET A 65 -0.14 15.76 3.15
N ARG A 66 0.81 15.98 4.07
CA ARG A 66 2.16 16.41 3.68
C ARG A 66 2.80 15.34 2.81
N PHE A 67 3.08 15.70 1.56
CA PHE A 67 3.72 14.82 0.58
C PHE A 67 5.23 15.03 0.56
N SER A 68 5.97 13.92 0.49
CA SER A 68 7.38 13.94 0.14
C SER A 68 7.70 12.83 -0.86
N ARG A 69 8.71 13.05 -1.70
CA ARG A 69 9.23 12.05 -2.64
C ARG A 69 10.72 11.87 -2.40
N ILE A 70 11.14 10.62 -2.33
CA ILE A 70 12.55 10.23 -2.33
C ILE A 70 12.79 9.37 -3.57
N GLN A 71 13.70 9.81 -4.43
CA GLN A 71 14.22 8.98 -5.51
C GLN A 71 15.37 8.16 -4.94
N PHE A 72 15.23 6.85 -4.91
CA PHE A 72 16.28 5.96 -4.43
C PHE A 72 17.34 5.78 -5.51
N THR A 73 18.60 6.02 -5.14
CA THR A 73 19.79 5.92 -6.02
C THR A 73 20.89 5.14 -5.32
N PRO A 74 21.87 4.58 -6.05
CA PRO A 74 22.95 3.78 -5.45
C PRO A 74 23.81 4.54 -4.44
N ASP A 75 23.85 5.85 -4.48
CA ASP A 75 24.61 6.73 -3.60
C ASP A 75 23.79 7.30 -2.42
N LEU A 76 22.47 7.03 -2.38
CA LEU A 76 21.59 7.53 -1.32
C LEU A 76 21.97 6.92 0.04
N MET A 77 22.18 7.77 1.03
CA MET A 77 22.55 7.38 2.40
C MET A 77 21.32 7.32 3.32
N PRO A 78 21.34 6.54 4.41
CA PRO A 78 20.26 6.51 5.40
C PRO A 78 19.89 7.91 5.94
N GLY A 79 20.90 8.77 6.18
CA GLY A 79 20.69 10.15 6.67
C GLY A 79 19.94 11.04 5.68
N ASP A 80 20.01 10.76 4.37
CA ASP A 80 19.25 11.50 3.35
C ASP A 80 17.75 11.19 3.46
N VAL A 81 17.39 10.03 3.97
CA VAL A 81 16.01 9.60 4.20
C VAL A 81 15.50 10.08 5.55
N THR A 82 16.26 9.81 6.61
CA THR A 82 15.84 10.01 8.01
C THR A 82 16.13 11.41 8.54
N GLY A 83 17.04 12.14 7.89
CA GLY A 83 17.59 13.37 8.41
C GLY A 83 18.88 13.15 9.22
N SER A 84 19.48 14.22 9.65
CA SER A 84 20.77 14.21 10.35
C SER A 84 20.87 15.36 11.34
N SER A 85 21.75 15.23 12.33
CA SER A 85 22.12 16.33 13.21
C SER A 85 23.19 17.19 12.56
N ILE A 86 22.94 18.49 12.50
CA ILE A 86 23.84 19.48 11.91
C ILE A 86 24.33 20.40 13.01
N PHE A 87 25.64 20.61 13.09
CA PHE A 87 26.21 21.58 14.03
C PHE A 87 25.86 23.01 13.63
N ASN A 88 25.10 23.68 14.48
CA ASN A 88 24.77 25.09 14.31
C ASN A 88 25.85 25.95 14.98
N GLN A 89 26.69 26.60 14.19
CA GLN A 89 27.79 27.44 14.69
C GLN A 89 27.30 28.65 15.52
N ARG A 90 26.07 29.11 15.31
CA ARG A 90 25.52 30.27 16.01
C ARG A 90 25.08 29.94 17.44
N THR A 91 24.51 28.74 17.63
CA THR A 91 24.08 28.24 18.94
C THR A 91 25.13 27.37 19.61
N SER A 92 26.20 26.99 18.89
CA SER A 92 27.24 26.03 19.32
C SER A 92 26.66 24.70 19.77
N ASP A 93 25.56 24.26 19.14
CA ASP A 93 24.84 23.03 19.47
C ASP A 93 24.48 22.25 18.20
N PHE A 94 24.14 20.96 18.37
CA PHE A 94 23.63 20.12 17.30
C PHE A 94 22.13 20.27 17.18
N GLU A 95 21.66 20.63 16.00
CA GLU A 95 20.25 20.73 15.67
C GLU A 95 19.85 19.57 14.74
N PHE A 96 18.79 18.87 15.09
CA PHE A 96 18.20 17.84 14.22
C PHE A 96 17.50 18.49 13.03
N ARG A 97 17.92 18.14 11.82
CA ARG A 97 17.26 18.50 10.59
C ARG A 97 16.48 17.28 10.08
N PRO A 98 15.14 17.30 10.14
CA PRO A 98 14.32 16.18 9.70
C PRO A 98 14.49 15.91 8.21
N GLY A 99 14.58 14.64 7.84
CA GLY A 99 14.63 14.19 6.46
C GLY A 99 13.23 14.10 5.84
N PRO A 100 13.16 13.75 4.55
CA PRO A 100 11.89 13.66 3.81
C PRO A 100 10.93 12.59 4.35
N ILE A 101 11.38 11.66 5.18
CA ILE A 101 10.53 10.66 5.85
C ILE A 101 9.50 11.29 6.82
N PHE A 102 9.75 12.52 7.30
CA PHE A 102 8.81 13.25 8.14
C PHE A 102 7.69 13.88 7.32
N ALA A 103 6.96 13.03 6.60
CA ALA A 103 5.78 13.33 5.80
C ALA A 103 4.62 12.43 6.20
N ASN A 104 3.39 12.76 5.78
CA ASN A 104 2.24 11.89 6.00
C ASN A 104 2.10 10.85 4.87
N LEU A 105 2.39 11.25 3.63
CA LEU A 105 2.45 10.37 2.48
C LEU A 105 3.83 10.50 1.81
N LEU A 106 4.61 9.44 1.90
CA LEU A 106 5.93 9.34 1.31
C LEU A 106 5.92 8.47 0.07
N LEU A 107 6.35 8.99 -1.06
CA LEU A 107 6.67 8.20 -2.24
C LEU A 107 8.16 7.82 -2.20
N ALA A 108 8.44 6.55 -1.94
CA ALA A 108 9.79 5.97 -2.03
C ALA A 108 9.97 5.37 -3.44
N ASP A 109 10.50 6.18 -4.35
CA ASP A 109 10.56 5.84 -5.77
C ASP A 109 11.82 5.01 -6.08
N GLU A 110 11.63 3.86 -6.76
CA GLU A 110 12.68 2.90 -7.12
C GLU A 110 13.50 2.38 -5.92
N ILE A 111 12.80 1.94 -4.85
CA ILE A 111 13.43 1.54 -3.57
C ILE A 111 14.53 0.47 -3.75
N ASN A 112 14.44 -0.38 -4.78
CA ASN A 112 15.41 -1.42 -5.08
C ASN A 112 16.73 -0.88 -5.67
N ARG A 113 16.87 0.42 -5.95
CA ARG A 113 18.13 1.00 -6.45
C ARG A 113 19.08 1.45 -5.34
N ALA A 114 18.60 1.69 -4.14
CA ALA A 114 19.48 2.10 -3.04
C ALA A 114 20.11 0.91 -2.30
N PRO A 115 21.28 1.13 -1.66
CA PRO A 115 21.95 0.09 -0.88
C PRO A 115 21.05 -0.45 0.25
N PRO A 116 21.26 -1.72 0.70
CA PRO A 116 20.46 -2.36 1.73
C PRO A 116 20.37 -1.58 3.06
N LYS A 117 21.40 -0.82 3.42
CA LYS A 117 21.39 0.01 4.63
C LYS A 117 20.35 1.13 4.54
N THR A 118 20.24 1.77 3.38
CA THR A 118 19.27 2.85 3.15
C THR A 118 17.85 2.31 3.07
N GLN A 119 17.66 1.17 2.40
CA GLN A 119 16.39 0.46 2.42
C GLN A 119 15.96 0.11 3.86
N ALA A 120 16.88 -0.44 4.66
CA ALA A 120 16.61 -0.84 6.04
C ALA A 120 16.15 0.35 6.90
N ALA A 121 16.74 1.53 6.74
CA ALA A 121 16.34 2.73 7.48
C ALA A 121 14.88 3.13 7.20
N LEU A 122 14.44 3.11 5.94
CA LEU A 122 13.05 3.36 5.59
C LEU A 122 12.13 2.28 6.17
N LEU A 123 12.49 1.01 5.98
CA LEU A 123 11.65 -0.12 6.38
C LEU A 123 11.53 -0.26 7.90
N GLU A 124 12.56 0.12 8.66
CA GLU A 124 12.49 0.23 10.12
C GLU A 124 11.51 1.33 10.52
N ALA A 125 11.61 2.51 9.93
CA ALA A 125 10.71 3.62 10.22
C ALA A 125 9.25 3.29 9.84
N MET A 126 9.02 2.52 8.78
CA MET A 126 7.69 2.02 8.42
C MET A 126 7.09 1.13 9.52
N GLN A 127 7.89 0.26 10.12
CA GLN A 127 7.43 -0.67 11.15
C GLN A 127 7.26 0.01 12.50
N GLU A 128 8.27 0.79 12.93
CA GLU A 128 8.33 1.37 14.27
C GLU A 128 7.59 2.72 14.37
N ARG A 129 7.25 3.35 13.23
CA ARG A 129 6.64 4.69 13.12
C ARG A 129 7.44 5.76 13.86
N GLN A 130 8.74 5.59 13.90
CA GLN A 130 9.68 6.49 14.51
C GLN A 130 11.05 6.33 13.88
N VAL A 131 11.90 7.32 14.06
CA VAL A 131 13.30 7.33 13.62
C VAL A 131 14.19 7.63 14.82
N THR A 132 15.21 6.82 15.04
CA THR A 132 16.21 7.04 16.11
C THR A 132 17.51 7.56 15.49
N ILE A 133 17.89 8.79 15.86
CA ILE A 133 19.11 9.46 15.39
C ILE A 133 19.91 9.89 16.61
N GLU A 134 21.19 9.46 16.70
CA GLU A 134 22.09 9.77 17.82
C GLU A 134 21.48 9.50 19.20
N GLY A 135 20.73 8.40 19.31
CA GLY A 135 20.08 8.00 20.57
C GLY A 135 18.79 8.78 20.91
N ARG A 136 18.35 9.72 20.06
CA ARG A 136 17.07 10.42 20.21
C ARG A 136 16.03 9.82 19.29
N THR A 137 14.90 9.43 19.84
CA THR A 137 13.75 8.90 19.10
C THR A 137 12.82 10.03 18.68
N ASN A 138 12.55 10.10 17.39
CA ASN A 138 11.67 11.09 16.78
C ASN A 138 10.46 10.34 16.20
N PRO A 139 9.25 10.49 16.77
CA PRO A 139 8.06 9.83 16.25
C PRO A 139 7.66 10.44 14.90
N LEU A 140 7.08 9.61 14.02
CA LEU A 140 6.47 10.05 12.78
C LEU A 140 4.99 10.36 13.01
N GLU A 141 4.54 11.50 12.48
CA GLU A 141 3.17 11.98 12.64
C GLU A 141 2.20 11.10 11.86
N ARG A 142 1.05 10.76 12.49
CA ARG A 142 0.00 9.98 11.81
C ARG A 142 -0.97 10.87 11.02
N PRO A 143 -1.48 10.38 9.87
CA PRO A 143 -1.12 9.11 9.25
C PRO A 143 0.29 9.15 8.67
N PHE A 144 0.99 8.00 8.68
CA PHE A 144 2.27 7.84 8.00
C PHE A 144 2.17 6.67 7.02
N ILE A 145 2.09 6.98 5.75
CA ILE A 145 1.90 6.02 4.65
C ILE A 145 3.08 6.11 3.69
N VAL A 146 3.63 4.97 3.34
CA VAL A 146 4.65 4.85 2.30
C VAL A 146 4.06 4.16 1.09
N LEU A 147 4.14 4.82 -0.07
CA LEU A 147 3.98 4.20 -1.37
C LEU A 147 5.39 3.98 -1.92
N ALA A 148 5.86 2.74 -1.89
CA ALA A 148 7.15 2.40 -2.46
C ALA A 148 6.97 1.92 -3.91
N THR A 149 7.89 2.27 -4.81
CA THR A 149 7.87 1.75 -6.16
C THR A 149 9.07 0.85 -6.42
N GLN A 150 8.88 -0.16 -7.24
CA GLN A 150 9.91 -1.06 -7.71
C GLN A 150 9.71 -1.33 -9.21
N ASN A 151 10.81 -1.34 -9.96
CA ASN A 151 10.78 -1.71 -11.36
C ASN A 151 11.21 -3.18 -11.49
N PRO A 152 10.36 -4.09 -12.00
CA PRO A 152 10.66 -5.52 -12.04
C PRO A 152 11.67 -5.90 -13.13
N ILE A 153 11.95 -5.04 -14.12
CA ILE A 153 12.86 -5.35 -15.24
C ILE A 153 14.27 -4.79 -15.11
N GLU A 154 14.53 -3.92 -14.16
CA GLU A 154 15.87 -3.42 -13.91
C GLU A 154 16.62 -4.36 -12.97
N TYR A 155 17.49 -5.22 -13.54
CA TYR A 155 18.34 -6.13 -12.78
C TYR A 155 19.73 -5.55 -12.51
N GLU A 156 20.24 -4.71 -13.41
CA GLU A 156 21.59 -4.15 -13.31
C GLU A 156 21.60 -2.96 -12.32
N GLY A 157 22.48 -3.02 -11.33
CA GLY A 157 22.60 -1.97 -10.31
C GLY A 157 21.44 -1.92 -9.30
N THR A 158 20.66 -2.99 -9.15
CA THR A 158 19.56 -3.06 -8.18
C THR A 158 19.88 -4.00 -7.01
N TYR A 159 19.28 -3.71 -5.86
CA TYR A 159 19.31 -4.50 -4.64
C TYR A 159 17.89 -4.95 -4.32
N PRO A 160 17.49 -6.18 -4.69
CA PRO A 160 16.14 -6.66 -4.43
C PRO A 160 15.84 -6.63 -2.93
N LEU A 161 14.61 -6.28 -2.59
CA LEU A 161 14.15 -6.31 -1.20
C LEU A 161 14.10 -7.77 -0.71
N PRO A 162 14.73 -8.09 0.44
CA PRO A 162 14.56 -9.39 1.07
C PRO A 162 13.08 -9.66 1.40
N GLU A 163 12.68 -10.93 1.36
CA GLU A 163 11.30 -11.37 1.60
C GLU A 163 10.73 -10.89 2.93
N ALA A 164 11.54 -10.94 4.02
CA ALA A 164 11.16 -10.42 5.33
C ALA A 164 10.88 -8.90 5.33
N GLN A 165 11.39 -8.18 4.35
CA GLN A 165 11.15 -6.76 4.17
C GLN A 165 9.89 -6.51 3.34
N LEU A 166 9.61 -7.33 2.33
CA LEU A 166 8.38 -7.30 1.57
C LEU A 166 7.14 -7.55 2.45
N ASP A 167 7.26 -8.37 3.48
CA ASP A 167 6.18 -8.65 4.44
C ASP A 167 5.69 -7.42 5.24
N ARG A 168 6.39 -6.29 5.18
CA ARG A 168 6.00 -5.01 5.81
C ARG A 168 4.97 -4.23 4.99
N PHE A 169 4.87 -4.50 3.70
CA PHE A 169 3.84 -3.89 2.86
C PHE A 169 2.51 -4.61 3.03
N VAL A 170 1.42 -3.87 3.22
CA VAL A 170 0.07 -4.45 3.38
C VAL A 170 -0.44 -5.02 2.05
N ALA A 171 -0.05 -4.41 0.95
CA ALA A 171 -0.39 -4.84 -0.40
C ALA A 171 0.76 -4.59 -1.38
N ARG A 172 0.85 -5.46 -2.40
CA ARG A 172 1.61 -5.23 -3.63
C ARG A 172 0.63 -5.11 -4.79
N ILE A 173 0.78 -4.06 -5.59
CA ILE A 173 -0.13 -3.74 -6.69
C ILE A 173 0.66 -3.42 -7.96
N GLY A 174 0.01 -3.62 -9.12
CA GLY A 174 0.43 -3.07 -10.41
C GLY A 174 -0.57 -2.04 -10.90
N VAL A 175 -0.12 -1.01 -11.58
CA VAL A 175 -0.98 0.00 -12.24
C VAL A 175 -1.28 -0.42 -13.67
N GLY A 176 -0.27 -0.98 -14.36
CA GLY A 176 -0.37 -1.43 -15.74
C GLY A 176 -0.52 -0.30 -16.78
N TYR A 177 -0.37 -0.63 -18.05
CA TYR A 177 -0.60 0.32 -19.13
C TYR A 177 -2.08 0.70 -19.24
N PRO A 178 -2.41 1.95 -19.62
CA PRO A 178 -3.79 2.33 -19.93
C PRO A 178 -4.31 1.56 -21.15
N SER A 179 -5.63 1.43 -21.25
CA SER A 179 -6.26 1.00 -22.50
C SER A 179 -6.09 2.09 -23.56
N ARG A 180 -6.32 1.75 -24.84
CA ARG A 180 -6.29 2.73 -25.93
C ARG A 180 -7.26 3.87 -25.69
N GLU A 181 -8.43 3.55 -25.17
CA GLU A 181 -9.51 4.49 -24.85
C GLU A 181 -9.11 5.42 -23.70
N ASP A 182 -8.51 4.88 -22.66
CA ASP A 182 -8.02 5.65 -21.51
C ASP A 182 -6.85 6.56 -21.92
N GLU A 183 -5.93 6.07 -22.74
CA GLU A 183 -4.80 6.87 -23.25
C GLU A 183 -5.28 8.05 -24.10
N TRP A 184 -6.32 7.83 -24.93
CA TRP A 184 -6.98 8.91 -25.65
C TRP A 184 -7.64 9.92 -24.68
N GLN A 185 -8.29 9.46 -23.62
CA GLN A 185 -8.87 10.36 -22.61
C GLN A 185 -7.82 11.21 -21.91
N VAL A 186 -6.63 10.64 -21.60
CA VAL A 186 -5.50 11.40 -21.05
C VAL A 186 -5.13 12.55 -21.98
N LEU A 187 -4.98 12.28 -23.29
CA LEU A 187 -4.69 13.30 -24.30
C LEU A 187 -5.80 14.33 -24.41
N ALA A 188 -7.05 13.89 -24.49
CA ALA A 188 -8.20 14.78 -24.63
C ALA A 188 -8.32 15.76 -23.47
N ARG A 189 -8.21 15.25 -22.22
CA ARG A 189 -8.23 16.08 -21.01
C ARG A 189 -7.05 17.07 -20.98
N ARG A 190 -5.87 16.67 -21.47
CA ARG A 190 -4.71 17.57 -21.55
C ARG A 190 -4.91 18.69 -22.58
N LEU A 191 -5.50 18.36 -23.74
CA LEU A 191 -5.80 19.33 -24.78
C LEU A 191 -6.85 20.34 -24.32
N GLU A 192 -7.87 19.89 -23.60
CA GLU A 192 -8.93 20.74 -23.04
C GLU A 192 -8.39 21.68 -21.97
N ARG A 193 -7.59 21.14 -21.03
CA ARG A 193 -7.04 21.90 -19.90
C ARG A 193 -5.94 22.88 -20.31
N GLN A 194 -5.16 22.56 -21.35
CA GLN A 194 -4.01 23.31 -21.87
C GLN A 194 -2.82 23.45 -20.89
N GLU A 195 -2.90 22.84 -19.71
CA GLU A 195 -1.90 22.83 -18.66
C GLU A 195 -1.50 21.40 -18.27
N ASP A 196 -0.25 21.20 -17.82
CA ASP A 196 0.24 19.89 -17.39
C ASP A 196 -0.21 19.56 -15.97
N GLU A 197 -0.33 20.57 -15.12
CA GLU A 197 -0.77 20.38 -13.74
C GLU A 197 -2.28 20.27 -13.64
N ILE A 198 -2.73 19.49 -12.68
CA ILE A 198 -4.14 19.32 -12.33
C ILE A 198 -4.26 19.73 -10.86
N ASP A 199 -5.11 20.72 -10.63
CA ASP A 199 -5.48 21.09 -9.28
C ASP A 199 -6.68 20.24 -8.83
N LEU A 200 -6.51 19.54 -7.72
CA LEU A 200 -7.52 18.67 -7.11
C LEU A 200 -8.01 19.28 -5.81
N ASP A 201 -9.31 19.15 -5.59
CA ASP A 201 -9.92 19.65 -4.37
C ASP A 201 -9.55 18.79 -3.16
N ALA A 202 -9.26 19.43 -2.03
CA ALA A 202 -9.07 18.72 -0.77
C ALA A 202 -10.42 18.19 -0.27
N VAL A 203 -10.51 16.88 -0.10
CA VAL A 203 -11.73 16.19 0.36
C VAL A 203 -11.72 15.97 1.86
N VAL A 204 -10.58 15.57 2.41
CA VAL A 204 -10.35 15.31 3.83
C VAL A 204 -8.98 15.82 4.25
N ASP A 205 -8.71 15.82 5.55
CA ASP A 205 -7.38 16.10 6.13
C ASP A 205 -6.78 14.85 6.81
N GLY A 206 -5.52 14.95 7.22
CA GLY A 206 -4.81 13.84 7.87
C GLY A 206 -5.53 13.29 9.12
N PRO A 207 -5.99 14.13 10.06
CA PRO A 207 -6.80 13.69 11.20
C PRO A 207 -8.05 12.90 10.79
N THR A 208 -8.77 13.37 9.78
CA THR A 208 -9.95 12.68 9.23
C THR A 208 -9.58 11.32 8.63
N VAL A 209 -8.44 11.20 7.95
CA VAL A 209 -7.94 9.90 7.47
C VAL A 209 -7.71 8.93 8.65
N VAL A 210 -7.18 9.41 9.78
CA VAL A 210 -7.00 8.57 10.99
C VAL A 210 -8.35 8.15 11.58
N GLU A 211 -9.37 9.00 11.55
CA GLU A 211 -10.73 8.65 11.97
C GLU A 211 -11.33 7.56 11.04
N MET A 212 -11.17 7.72 9.73
CA MET A 212 -11.57 6.70 8.75
C MET A 212 -10.88 5.36 9.00
N GLN A 213 -9.56 5.37 9.29
CA GLN A 213 -8.82 4.15 9.65
C GLN A 213 -9.41 3.46 10.88
N ARG A 214 -9.77 4.23 11.92
CA ARG A 214 -10.38 3.70 13.15
C ARG A 214 -11.79 3.17 12.93
N SER A 215 -12.56 3.77 12.04
CA SER A 215 -13.93 3.31 11.76
C SER A 215 -13.95 1.89 11.17
N LEU A 216 -12.91 1.48 10.44
CA LEU A 216 -12.82 0.12 9.88
C LEU A 216 -12.81 -0.98 10.96
N GLU A 217 -12.40 -0.67 12.19
CA GLU A 217 -12.44 -1.64 13.29
C GLU A 217 -13.88 -2.01 13.69
N GLN A 218 -14.86 -1.19 13.30
CA GLN A 218 -16.29 -1.46 13.54
C GLN A 218 -16.89 -2.44 12.51
N VAL A 219 -16.17 -2.71 11.41
CA VAL A 219 -16.63 -3.68 10.39
C VAL A 219 -16.59 -5.08 10.98
N HIS A 220 -17.76 -5.72 11.01
CA HIS A 220 -17.92 -7.05 11.57
C HIS A 220 -17.23 -8.13 10.73
N VAL A 221 -16.56 -9.06 11.40
CA VAL A 221 -15.95 -10.25 10.78
C VAL A 221 -16.41 -11.46 11.55
N SER A 222 -17.25 -12.30 10.94
CA SER A 222 -17.70 -13.52 11.57
C SER A 222 -16.57 -14.56 11.69
N GLU A 223 -16.68 -15.47 12.66
CA GLU A 223 -15.68 -16.53 12.84
C GLU A 223 -15.45 -17.36 11.57
N PRO A 224 -16.48 -17.77 10.79
CA PRO A 224 -16.27 -18.49 9.53
C PRO A 224 -15.45 -17.69 8.51
N ILE A 225 -15.62 -16.37 8.42
CA ILE A 225 -14.81 -15.50 7.55
C ILE A 225 -13.38 -15.40 8.06
N GLY A 226 -13.19 -15.27 9.37
CA GLY A 226 -11.86 -15.28 10.00
C GLY A 226 -11.12 -16.59 9.73
N LEU A 227 -11.78 -17.73 9.90
CA LEU A 227 -11.23 -19.04 9.60
C LEU A 227 -10.93 -19.21 8.09
N TYR A 228 -11.78 -18.71 7.21
CA TYR A 228 -11.52 -18.71 5.77
C TYR A 228 -10.23 -17.98 5.40
N MET A 229 -9.98 -16.80 6.00
CA MET A 229 -8.70 -16.08 5.82
C MET A 229 -7.51 -16.91 6.31
N VAL A 230 -7.65 -17.58 7.47
CA VAL A 230 -6.60 -18.46 8.04
C VAL A 230 -6.33 -19.65 7.11
N ASP A 231 -7.38 -20.27 6.59
CA ASP A 231 -7.27 -21.44 5.71
C ASP A 231 -6.61 -21.09 4.37
N ILE A 232 -6.92 -19.93 3.78
CA ILE A 232 -6.22 -19.43 2.58
C ILE A 232 -4.72 -19.29 2.85
N VAL A 233 -4.34 -18.66 3.97
CA VAL A 233 -2.94 -18.50 4.34
C VAL A 233 -2.28 -19.85 4.64
N ALA A 234 -2.98 -20.76 5.33
CA ALA A 234 -2.50 -22.12 5.60
C ALA A 234 -2.29 -22.92 4.30
N ALA A 235 -3.18 -22.79 3.33
CA ALA A 235 -3.05 -23.43 2.02
C ALA A 235 -1.76 -22.99 1.30
N THR A 236 -1.35 -21.70 1.43
CA THR A 236 -0.04 -21.26 0.90
C THR A 236 1.12 -21.99 1.56
N ARG A 237 1.07 -22.22 2.87
CA ARG A 237 2.14 -22.92 3.62
C ARG A 237 2.21 -24.42 3.29
N ALA A 238 1.07 -25.01 2.91
CA ALA A 238 1.00 -26.40 2.50
C ALA A 238 1.44 -26.65 1.04
N SER A 239 1.61 -25.59 0.26
CA SER A 239 2.00 -25.68 -1.16
C SER A 239 3.41 -26.23 -1.32
N GLN A 240 3.56 -27.35 -2.02
CA GLN A 240 4.87 -27.93 -2.35
C GLN A 240 5.71 -27.06 -3.29
N ARG A 241 5.12 -26.05 -3.93
CA ARG A 241 5.80 -25.11 -4.82
C ARG A 241 6.49 -23.97 -4.09
N LEU A 242 6.16 -23.77 -2.82
CA LEU A 242 6.75 -22.72 -2.00
C LEU A 242 7.87 -23.27 -1.12
N GLN A 243 8.92 -22.48 -0.98
CA GLN A 243 9.90 -22.62 0.07
C GLN A 243 9.37 -22.02 1.37
N VAL A 244 8.68 -20.84 1.25
CA VAL A 244 8.05 -20.15 2.38
C VAL A 244 6.67 -19.68 1.94
N GLY A 245 5.63 -20.06 2.69
CA GLY A 245 4.26 -19.54 2.56
C GLY A 245 4.05 -18.25 3.34
N ALA A 246 2.86 -17.65 3.24
CA ALA A 246 2.56 -16.39 3.90
C ALA A 246 2.60 -16.50 5.44
N SER A 247 3.14 -15.47 6.09
CA SER A 247 3.22 -15.34 7.55
C SER A 247 1.84 -14.98 8.15
N PRO A 248 1.66 -15.01 9.50
CA PRO A 248 0.45 -14.47 10.14
C PRO A 248 0.18 -13.00 9.82
N ARG A 249 1.21 -12.20 9.45
CA ARG A 249 1.02 -10.83 8.94
C ARG A 249 0.17 -10.81 7.68
N GLY A 250 0.25 -11.85 6.83
CA GLY A 250 -0.61 -12.00 5.67
C GLY A 250 -2.09 -12.13 6.05
N THR A 251 -2.43 -12.89 7.10
CA THR A 251 -3.80 -12.98 7.61
C THR A 251 -4.30 -11.63 8.12
N LEU A 252 -3.46 -10.88 8.85
CA LEU A 252 -3.81 -9.54 9.33
C LEU A 252 -3.96 -8.54 8.19
N ALA A 253 -3.16 -8.67 7.13
CA ALA A 253 -3.31 -7.84 5.94
C ALA A 253 -4.64 -8.12 5.22
N LEU A 254 -5.01 -9.41 5.05
CA LEU A 254 -6.32 -9.81 4.51
C LEU A 254 -7.45 -9.18 5.31
N LEU A 255 -7.42 -9.30 6.65
CA LEU A 255 -8.43 -8.75 7.55
C LEU A 255 -8.60 -7.24 7.32
N LYS A 256 -7.52 -6.48 7.35
CA LYS A 256 -7.55 -5.02 7.22
C LYS A 256 -8.08 -4.57 5.85
N LEU A 257 -7.57 -5.18 4.78
CA LEU A 257 -7.96 -4.83 3.42
C LEU A 257 -9.40 -5.27 3.11
N ALA A 258 -9.84 -6.44 3.59
CA ALA A 258 -11.20 -6.92 3.39
C ALA A 258 -12.23 -6.05 4.13
N ARG A 259 -11.93 -5.58 5.35
CA ARG A 259 -12.76 -4.58 6.05
C ARG A 259 -12.92 -3.30 5.25
N GLY A 260 -11.79 -2.77 4.72
CA GLY A 260 -11.83 -1.60 3.84
C GLY A 260 -12.68 -1.85 2.59
N LYS A 261 -12.54 -3.02 1.95
CA LYS A 261 -13.33 -3.41 0.77
C LYS A 261 -14.82 -3.47 1.09
N ALA A 262 -15.21 -4.07 2.20
CA ALA A 262 -16.60 -4.11 2.66
C ALA A 262 -17.19 -2.70 2.78
N VAL A 263 -16.43 -1.74 3.36
CA VAL A 263 -16.88 -0.33 3.48
C VAL A 263 -17.04 0.32 2.11
N LEU A 264 -16.09 0.14 1.20
CA LEU A 264 -16.22 0.67 -0.18
C LEU A 264 -17.46 0.12 -0.88
N ASP A 265 -17.81 -1.13 -0.64
CA ASP A 265 -19.01 -1.77 -1.19
C ASP A 265 -20.29 -1.50 -0.38
N GLY A 266 -20.21 -0.63 0.65
CA GLY A 266 -21.36 -0.17 1.44
C GLY A 266 -21.88 -1.15 2.47
N ARG A 267 -21.02 -2.00 3.00
CA ARG A 267 -21.36 -2.99 4.02
C ARG A 267 -20.58 -2.74 5.31
N ASP A 268 -21.18 -3.10 6.43
CA ASP A 268 -20.59 -3.08 7.77
C ASP A 268 -20.11 -4.47 8.23
N TYR A 269 -20.07 -5.42 7.31
CA TYR A 269 -19.54 -6.78 7.53
C TYR A 269 -18.76 -7.28 6.31
N VAL A 270 -17.78 -8.14 6.56
CA VAL A 270 -16.92 -8.76 5.53
C VAL A 270 -17.57 -10.00 4.94
N THR A 271 -17.51 -10.13 3.61
CA THR A 271 -17.92 -11.31 2.85
C THR A 271 -16.72 -12.10 2.30
N PRO A 272 -16.91 -13.34 1.87
CA PRO A 272 -15.84 -14.09 1.19
C PRO A 272 -15.33 -13.39 -0.08
N GLU A 273 -16.19 -12.66 -0.78
CA GLU A 273 -15.86 -11.92 -2.00
C GLU A 273 -14.87 -10.78 -1.69
N ASP A 274 -15.02 -10.10 -0.55
CA ASP A 274 -14.06 -9.07 -0.11
C ASP A 274 -12.68 -9.66 0.13
N VAL A 275 -12.63 -10.83 0.78
CA VAL A 275 -11.38 -11.56 1.03
C VAL A 275 -10.72 -11.95 -0.30
N LYS A 276 -11.51 -12.50 -1.25
CA LYS A 276 -11.02 -12.90 -2.57
C LYS A 276 -10.49 -11.71 -3.36
N ALA A 277 -11.17 -10.58 -3.33
CA ALA A 277 -10.77 -9.37 -4.05
C ALA A 277 -9.39 -8.84 -3.62
N VAL A 278 -9.05 -8.97 -2.34
CA VAL A 278 -7.78 -8.43 -1.81
C VAL A 278 -6.69 -9.49 -1.59
N ALA A 279 -7.01 -10.78 -1.81
CA ALA A 279 -6.09 -11.87 -1.47
C ALA A 279 -4.78 -11.82 -2.27
N VAL A 280 -4.84 -11.60 -3.59
CA VAL A 280 -3.64 -11.53 -4.43
C VAL A 280 -2.77 -10.32 -4.05
N PRO A 281 -3.28 -9.09 -3.98
CA PRO A 281 -2.50 -7.95 -3.51
C PRO A 281 -1.90 -8.14 -2.11
N ALA A 282 -2.65 -8.78 -1.19
CA ALA A 282 -2.20 -8.98 0.18
C ALA A 282 -1.13 -10.08 0.33
N LEU A 283 -1.20 -11.16 -0.44
CA LEU A 283 -0.43 -12.36 -0.15
C LEU A 283 0.69 -12.67 -1.15
N ALA A 284 0.53 -12.31 -2.43
CA ALA A 284 1.42 -12.80 -3.48
C ALA A 284 2.89 -12.42 -3.28
N HIS A 285 3.17 -11.23 -2.75
CA HIS A 285 4.53 -10.75 -2.47
C HIS A 285 5.16 -11.34 -1.20
N ARG A 286 4.41 -12.13 -0.43
CA ARG A 286 4.84 -12.80 0.81
C ARG A 286 5.25 -14.24 0.58
N LEU A 287 5.17 -14.72 -0.68
CA LEU A 287 5.40 -16.10 -1.06
C LEU A 287 6.77 -16.26 -1.71
N THR A 288 7.58 -17.16 -1.16
CA THR A 288 8.88 -17.52 -1.73
C THR A 288 8.76 -18.80 -2.52
N LEU A 289 8.94 -18.69 -3.83
CA LEU A 289 8.95 -19.84 -4.73
C LEU A 289 10.20 -20.70 -4.55
N ARG A 290 10.08 -22.00 -4.73
CA ARG A 290 11.24 -22.88 -4.83
C ARG A 290 12.04 -22.54 -6.09
N PRO A 291 13.39 -22.48 -6.03
CA PRO A 291 14.24 -22.11 -7.16
C PRO A 291 14.00 -22.94 -8.42
N GLU A 292 13.67 -24.23 -8.26
CA GLU A 292 13.43 -25.16 -9.38
C GLU A 292 12.22 -24.73 -10.24
N LEU A 293 11.33 -23.90 -9.70
CA LEU A 293 10.13 -23.43 -10.39
C LEU A 293 10.31 -22.10 -11.13
N TRP A 294 11.43 -21.43 -10.96
CA TRP A 294 11.70 -20.16 -11.65
C TRP A 294 11.68 -20.32 -13.18
N VAL A 295 12.13 -21.47 -13.69
CA VAL A 295 12.10 -21.79 -15.13
C VAL A 295 10.66 -21.95 -15.64
N GLN A 296 9.71 -22.33 -14.77
CA GLN A 296 8.33 -22.58 -15.14
C GLN A 296 7.45 -21.32 -15.16
N ARG A 297 8.01 -20.14 -14.87
CA ARG A 297 7.31 -18.84 -14.82
C ARG A 297 6.06 -18.83 -13.92
N ILE A 298 6.03 -19.66 -12.90
CA ILE A 298 4.97 -19.64 -11.88
C ILE A 298 5.13 -18.38 -11.07
N SER A 299 4.02 -17.67 -10.82
CA SER A 299 4.02 -16.46 -10.00
C SER A 299 3.34 -16.69 -8.64
N GLY A 300 3.67 -15.86 -7.64
CA GLY A 300 2.97 -15.86 -6.36
C GLY A 300 1.46 -15.61 -6.52
N ASP A 301 1.08 -14.77 -7.49
CA ASP A 301 -0.32 -14.48 -7.84
C ASP A 301 -1.09 -15.74 -8.25
N GLN A 302 -0.46 -16.59 -9.07
CA GLN A 302 -1.07 -17.84 -9.48
C GLN A 302 -1.30 -18.78 -8.28
N ILE A 303 -0.33 -18.87 -7.37
CA ILE A 303 -0.45 -19.74 -6.19
C ILE A 303 -1.57 -19.24 -5.25
N VAL A 304 -1.71 -17.93 -5.08
CA VAL A 304 -2.81 -17.37 -4.29
C VAL A 304 -4.16 -17.70 -4.94
N ARG A 305 -4.29 -17.55 -6.27
CA ARG A 305 -5.53 -17.90 -6.97
C ARG A 305 -5.87 -19.39 -6.87
N GLU A 306 -4.88 -20.26 -6.91
CA GLU A 306 -5.07 -21.71 -6.69
C GLU A 306 -5.51 -22.01 -5.24
N ALA A 307 -4.93 -21.33 -4.24
CA ALA A 307 -5.37 -21.44 -2.86
C ALA A 307 -6.84 -21.01 -2.69
N LEU A 308 -7.24 -19.89 -3.29
CA LEU A 308 -8.63 -19.43 -3.31
C LEU A 308 -9.60 -20.41 -3.97
N ALA A 309 -9.14 -21.14 -4.99
CA ALA A 309 -9.96 -22.14 -5.69
C ALA A 309 -10.11 -23.45 -4.89
N THR A 310 -9.14 -23.76 -4.02
CA THR A 310 -9.12 -25.01 -3.24
C THR A 310 -9.75 -24.87 -1.87
N VAL A 311 -9.65 -23.70 -1.22
CA VAL A 311 -10.23 -23.48 0.11
C VAL A 311 -11.75 -23.28 0.00
N PRO A 312 -12.56 -24.08 0.72
CA PRO A 312 -14.02 -23.96 0.68
C PRO A 312 -14.47 -22.57 1.13
N THR A 313 -15.33 -21.95 0.33
CA THR A 313 -15.93 -20.65 0.66
C THR A 313 -17.03 -20.86 1.72
N PRO A 314 -17.05 -20.10 2.83
CA PRO A 314 -18.13 -20.19 3.82
C PRO A 314 -19.50 -19.88 3.20
N PRO A 315 -20.58 -20.61 3.58
CA PRO A 315 -21.92 -20.35 3.08
C PRO A 315 -22.43 -18.98 3.55
N ALA A 316 -23.24 -18.32 2.72
CA ALA A 316 -23.75 -16.98 2.98
C ALA A 316 -24.56 -16.86 4.29
N GLU A 317 -25.20 -17.94 4.72
CA GLU A 317 -25.98 -17.97 5.97
C GLU A 317 -25.12 -17.79 7.23
N ASP A 318 -23.87 -18.24 7.20
CA ASP A 318 -22.93 -18.15 8.32
C ASP A 318 -22.27 -16.75 8.40
N VAL A 319 -22.33 -15.98 7.32
CA VAL A 319 -21.76 -14.61 7.25
C VAL A 319 -22.68 -13.61 7.94
N VAL A 320 -24.00 -13.77 7.83
CA VAL A 320 -25.02 -12.81 8.30
C VAL A 320 -25.49 -13.09 9.74
N ARG A 321 -25.41 -14.33 10.23
CA ARG A 321 -25.95 -14.74 11.55
C ARG A 321 -25.19 -14.18 12.77
N ALA A 322 -24.05 -13.54 12.60
CA ALA A 322 -23.28 -12.96 13.71
C ALA A 322 -23.67 -11.51 14.03
N SER A 323 -24.68 -10.93 13.38
CA SER A 323 -25.14 -9.55 13.57
C SER A 323 -26.40 -9.44 14.44
N ALA A 324 -26.77 -10.47 15.20
CA ALA A 324 -27.91 -10.48 16.10
C ALA A 324 -27.52 -10.55 17.58
#